data_133d931c0c09e698dbd1b731ebfdcc92
#
_entry.id   133d931c0c09e698dbd1b731ebfdcc92
#
_cell.length_a   1.000
_cell.length_b   1.000
_cell.length_c   1.000
_cell.angle_alpha   90.00
_cell.angle_beta   90.00
_cell.angle_gamma   90.00
#
_symmetry.space_group_name_H-M   'P 1'
#
loop_
_entity.id
_entity.type
_entity.pdbx_description
1 polymer ?
#
loop_
_entity_poly.entity_id
_entity_poly.type
_entity_poly.pdbx_seq_one_letter_code
_entity_poly.pdbx_strand_id
1 'polypeptide(L)'
;GYHEIFICEMGARRVGEIKELCDIASPKYGIVTSVGPQHLETFKSIDNIIKTKLELANNLQPGGAAFINADNEYLRDNMPAGAVTYGTREDAAYSAVLKSVSSSGTQFSVRYPDGSIHDFTTQLVGAHNVTNLCGAIAMAHYLDVDDKAIYDGVCRISPVPHRLQLIKKPGMIILDDAYNSNPSGCRAALDTLSRF
;
A
#
# COMPACT_ATOMS: atom_id res chain seq x y z
N GLY A 1 15.00 -20.43 -14.16
CA GLY A 1 14.20 -19.24 -14.35
C GLY A 1 15.05 -18.02 -14.51
N TYR A 2 14.49 -17.02 -15.17
CA TYR A 2 15.18 -15.75 -15.49
C TYR A 2 14.64 -14.59 -14.62
N HIS A 3 13.87 -14.91 -13.53
CA HIS A 3 13.29 -13.90 -12.67
C HIS A 3 14.13 -13.76 -11.40
N GLU A 4 14.52 -12.54 -11.06
CA GLU A 4 15.29 -12.21 -9.86
C GLU A 4 14.39 -11.92 -8.66
N ILE A 5 13.17 -11.43 -8.92
CA ILE A 5 12.19 -11.07 -7.88
C ILE A 5 10.86 -11.77 -8.19
N PHE A 6 10.28 -12.37 -7.15
CA PHE A 6 8.93 -12.89 -7.15
C PHE A 6 8.07 -12.10 -6.17
N ILE A 7 6.97 -11.53 -6.64
CA ILE A 7 6.02 -10.79 -5.81
C ILE A 7 4.77 -11.65 -5.62
N CYS A 8 4.47 -11.99 -4.37
CA CYS A 8 3.32 -12.80 -3.99
C CYS A 8 2.30 -11.97 -3.22
N GLU A 9 1.08 -11.77 -3.76
CA GLU A 9 -0.03 -11.20 -3.00
C GLU A 9 -0.64 -12.29 -2.12
N MET A 10 -0.71 -11.99 -0.80
CA MET A 10 -1.20 -12.92 0.22
C MET A 10 -2.50 -12.40 0.84
N GLY A 11 -3.54 -13.20 0.77
CA GLY A 11 -4.83 -12.97 1.42
C GLY A 11 -5.14 -14.05 2.44
N ALA A 12 -5.95 -13.72 3.45
CA ALA A 12 -6.40 -14.70 4.45
C ALA A 12 -7.87 -14.46 4.84
N ARG A 13 -8.55 -15.54 5.16
CA ARG A 13 -9.90 -15.57 5.74
C ARG A 13 -9.92 -16.22 7.13
N ARG A 14 -8.84 -16.90 7.53
CA ARG A 14 -8.68 -17.59 8.82
C ARG A 14 -7.28 -17.34 9.38
N VAL A 15 -7.17 -17.51 10.69
CA VAL A 15 -5.90 -17.44 11.41
C VAL A 15 -4.96 -18.54 10.89
N GLY A 16 -3.69 -18.21 10.67
CA GLY A 16 -2.64 -19.13 10.22
C GLY A 16 -2.44 -19.19 8.70
N GLU A 17 -3.39 -18.68 7.90
CA GLU A 17 -3.29 -18.78 6.43
C GLU A 17 -2.12 -17.96 5.85
N ILE A 18 -1.78 -16.80 6.44
CA ILE A 18 -0.61 -16.04 5.98
C ILE A 18 0.67 -16.81 6.31
N LYS A 19 0.73 -17.45 7.47
CA LYS A 19 1.88 -18.29 7.82
C LYS A 19 2.03 -19.45 6.83
N GLU A 20 0.96 -20.15 6.48
CA GLU A 20 0.99 -21.23 5.48
C GLU A 20 1.52 -20.73 4.13
N LEU A 21 1.09 -19.54 3.69
CA LEU A 21 1.58 -18.92 2.46
C LEU A 21 3.07 -18.51 2.58
N CYS A 22 3.51 -18.06 3.75
CA CYS A 22 4.92 -17.81 4.00
C CYS A 22 5.77 -19.07 3.95
N ASP A 23 5.27 -20.18 4.47
CA ASP A 23 5.96 -21.48 4.43
C ASP A 23 6.17 -21.95 2.96
N ILE A 24 5.24 -21.61 2.06
CA ILE A 24 5.34 -21.92 0.62
C ILE A 24 6.25 -20.93 -0.12
N ALA A 25 6.03 -19.61 0.06
CA ALA A 25 6.70 -18.58 -0.72
C ALA A 25 8.07 -18.20 -0.16
N SER A 26 8.35 -18.53 1.12
CA SER A 26 9.58 -18.20 1.83
C SER A 26 10.01 -16.71 1.66
N PRO A 27 9.14 -15.74 1.99
CA PRO A 27 9.39 -14.34 1.69
C PRO A 27 10.57 -13.80 2.50
N LYS A 28 11.43 -13.03 1.84
CA LYS A 28 12.49 -12.27 2.50
C LYS A 28 12.01 -10.88 2.93
N TYR A 29 11.13 -10.29 2.15
CA TYR A 29 10.56 -8.98 2.39
C TYR A 29 9.04 -9.06 2.38
N GLY A 30 8.39 -8.22 3.17
CA GLY A 30 6.92 -8.19 3.22
C GLY A 30 6.38 -6.78 3.40
N ILE A 31 5.25 -6.47 2.75
CA ILE A 31 4.50 -5.24 2.98
C ILE A 31 3.15 -5.60 3.58
N VAL A 32 2.78 -4.96 4.70
CA VAL A 32 1.43 -5.01 5.24
C VAL A 32 0.76 -3.66 5.02
N THR A 33 -0.24 -3.63 4.14
CA THR A 33 -0.87 -2.39 3.68
C THR A 33 -1.93 -1.87 4.63
N SER A 34 -2.79 -2.76 5.14
CA SER A 34 -3.86 -2.35 6.04
C SER A 34 -4.44 -3.53 6.82
N VAL A 35 -4.99 -3.20 7.99
CA VAL A 35 -5.87 -4.05 8.79
C VAL A 35 -7.18 -3.30 9.01
N GLY A 36 -8.28 -4.00 8.93
CA GLY A 36 -9.60 -3.47 9.20
C GLY A 36 -10.60 -4.57 9.51
N PRO A 37 -11.81 -4.25 9.95
CA PRO A 37 -12.85 -5.21 10.35
C PRO A 37 -13.48 -5.90 9.13
N GLN A 38 -12.66 -6.71 8.43
CA GLN A 38 -13.09 -7.53 7.30
C GLN A 38 -13.16 -9.00 7.70
N HIS A 39 -14.10 -9.76 7.14
CA HIS A 39 -14.25 -11.20 7.41
C HIS A 39 -14.37 -11.56 8.90
N LEU A 40 -15.03 -10.71 9.71
CA LEU A 40 -15.23 -10.93 11.15
C LEU A 40 -15.95 -12.25 11.45
N GLU A 41 -16.79 -12.73 10.53
CA GLU A 41 -17.49 -14.01 10.66
C GLU A 41 -16.51 -15.18 10.79
N THR A 42 -15.39 -15.13 10.08
CA THR A 42 -14.39 -16.19 10.07
C THR A 42 -13.26 -15.94 11.07
N PHE A 43 -12.78 -14.70 11.18
CA PHE A 43 -11.73 -14.35 12.14
C PHE A 43 -12.20 -14.23 13.59
N LYS A 44 -13.49 -14.01 13.83
CA LYS A 44 -14.14 -13.85 15.16
C LYS A 44 -13.79 -12.57 15.91
N SER A 45 -12.62 -11.98 15.69
CA SER A 45 -12.20 -10.71 16.31
C SER A 45 -11.23 -9.93 15.44
N ILE A 46 -11.12 -8.62 15.69
CA ILE A 46 -10.12 -7.75 15.05
C ILE A 46 -8.70 -8.17 15.43
N ASP A 47 -8.47 -8.63 16.66
CA ASP A 47 -7.16 -9.09 17.14
C ASP A 47 -6.65 -10.29 16.33
N ASN A 48 -7.56 -11.19 15.96
CA ASN A 48 -7.21 -12.32 15.10
C ASN A 48 -6.83 -11.87 13.68
N ILE A 49 -7.50 -10.83 13.15
CA ILE A 49 -7.13 -10.23 11.86
C ILE A 49 -5.75 -9.60 11.94
N ILE A 50 -5.48 -8.80 13.00
CA ILE A 50 -4.19 -8.16 13.24
C ILE A 50 -3.10 -9.23 13.30
N LYS A 51 -3.25 -10.23 14.17
CA LYS A 51 -2.29 -11.32 14.34
C LYS A 51 -2.00 -12.02 13.02
N THR A 52 -3.05 -12.37 12.26
CA THR A 52 -2.91 -13.06 10.98
C THR A 52 -2.16 -12.21 9.94
N LYS A 53 -2.50 -10.92 9.81
CA LYS A 53 -1.79 -10.05 8.87
C LYS A 53 -0.32 -9.85 9.25
N LEU A 54 -0.02 -9.81 10.55
CA LEU A 54 1.35 -9.69 11.05
C LEU A 54 2.12 -11.03 11.04
N GLU A 55 1.48 -12.17 10.76
CA GLU A 55 2.18 -13.43 10.48
C GLU A 55 3.23 -13.25 9.37
N LEU A 56 2.96 -12.38 8.37
CA LEU A 56 3.94 -12.05 7.33
C LEU A 56 5.25 -11.52 7.94
N ALA A 57 5.15 -10.51 8.80
CA ALA A 57 6.34 -9.90 9.42
C ALA A 57 7.12 -10.87 10.31
N ASN A 58 6.41 -11.82 10.95
CA ASN A 58 6.99 -12.80 11.86
C ASN A 58 7.59 -14.04 11.16
N ASN A 59 7.34 -14.20 9.86
CA ASN A 59 7.77 -15.37 9.08
C ASN A 59 8.64 -14.99 7.86
N LEU A 60 9.33 -13.85 7.94
CA LEU A 60 10.32 -13.47 6.94
C LEU A 60 11.63 -14.25 7.11
N GLN A 61 12.33 -14.46 6.02
CA GLN A 61 13.66 -15.05 6.02
C GLN A 61 14.66 -14.16 6.79
N PRO A 62 15.72 -14.76 7.40
CA PRO A 62 16.77 -13.99 8.06
C PRO A 62 17.39 -12.92 7.16
N GLY A 63 17.60 -11.72 7.71
CA GLY A 63 18.11 -10.56 6.96
C GLY A 63 17.08 -9.91 6.05
N GLY A 64 15.80 -10.26 6.19
CA GLY A 64 14.69 -9.59 5.54
C GLY A 64 14.14 -8.39 6.31
N ALA A 65 13.13 -7.72 5.76
CA ALA A 65 12.48 -6.58 6.37
C ALA A 65 10.96 -6.58 6.16
N ALA A 66 10.21 -6.16 7.18
CA ALA A 66 8.77 -5.93 7.10
C ALA A 66 8.51 -4.42 6.93
N PHE A 67 7.70 -4.08 5.94
CA PHE A 67 7.24 -2.71 5.68
C PHE A 67 5.81 -2.58 6.18
N ILE A 68 5.58 -1.67 7.12
CA ILE A 68 4.31 -1.54 7.84
C ILE A 68 3.72 -0.15 7.63
N ASN A 69 2.46 -0.11 7.25
CA ASN A 69 1.72 1.14 7.09
C ASN A 69 1.44 1.79 8.45
N ALA A 70 2.11 2.91 8.73
CA ALA A 70 1.96 3.66 9.97
C ALA A 70 0.66 4.49 10.05
N ASP A 71 -0.02 4.71 8.92
CA ASP A 71 -1.32 5.41 8.92
C ASP A 71 -2.45 4.52 9.46
N ASN A 72 -2.27 3.20 9.41
CA ASN A 72 -3.26 2.27 9.94
C ASN A 72 -3.08 2.10 11.46
N GLU A 73 -4.10 2.48 12.23
CA GLU A 73 -4.07 2.45 13.69
C GLU A 73 -3.77 1.06 14.26
N TYR A 74 -4.42 0.02 13.71
CA TYR A 74 -4.22 -1.35 14.19
C TYR A 74 -2.80 -1.86 13.96
N LEU A 75 -2.16 -1.48 12.85
CA LEU A 75 -0.78 -1.83 12.56
C LEU A 75 0.20 -1.03 13.42
N ARG A 76 -0.07 0.26 13.62
CA ARG A 76 0.76 1.14 14.45
C ARG A 76 0.79 0.66 15.90
N ASP A 77 -0.37 0.31 16.47
CA ASP A 77 -0.49 -0.12 17.86
C ASP A 77 0.06 -1.54 18.10
N ASN A 78 0.34 -2.29 17.03
CA ASN A 78 0.89 -3.65 17.06
C ASN A 78 2.18 -3.76 16.22
N MET A 79 2.98 -2.68 16.16
CA MET A 79 4.16 -2.58 15.30
C MET A 79 5.20 -3.67 15.62
N PRO A 80 5.60 -4.51 14.65
CA PRO A 80 6.68 -5.45 14.83
C PRO A 80 8.02 -4.74 15.09
N ALA A 81 8.87 -5.31 15.95
CA ALA A 81 10.19 -4.77 16.21
C ALA A 81 11.04 -4.75 14.93
N GLY A 82 11.71 -3.64 14.67
CA GLY A 82 12.57 -3.47 13.48
C GLY A 82 11.83 -3.29 12.17
N ALA A 83 10.52 -3.09 12.20
CA ALA A 83 9.75 -2.81 10.98
C ALA A 83 10.14 -1.45 10.37
N VAL A 84 10.19 -1.41 9.04
CA VAL A 84 10.31 -0.17 8.27
C VAL A 84 8.92 0.42 8.12
N THR A 85 8.71 1.63 8.63
CA THR A 85 7.41 2.30 8.58
C THR A 85 7.26 3.14 7.33
N TYR A 86 6.04 3.14 6.75
CA TYR A 86 5.69 4.02 5.65
C TYR A 86 4.27 4.57 5.82
N GLY A 87 3.97 5.70 5.19
CA GLY A 87 2.64 6.31 5.25
C GLY A 87 2.68 7.80 4.97
N THR A 88 1.67 8.52 5.49
CA THR A 88 1.57 9.98 5.40
C THR A 88 1.97 10.68 6.71
N ARG A 89 2.21 9.92 7.77
CA ARG A 89 2.67 10.45 9.06
C ARG A 89 4.11 10.94 8.98
N GLU A 90 4.40 12.05 9.63
CA GLU A 90 5.74 12.65 9.67
C GLU A 90 6.78 11.76 10.40
N ASP A 91 6.33 10.94 11.36
CA ASP A 91 7.18 10.02 12.12
C ASP A 91 7.45 8.68 11.40
N ALA A 92 6.85 8.44 10.23
CA ALA A 92 7.17 7.29 9.42
C ALA A 92 8.56 7.42 8.79
N ALA A 93 9.29 6.29 8.65
CA ALA A 93 10.60 6.26 8.00
C ALA A 93 10.52 6.76 6.54
N TYR A 94 9.48 6.33 5.81
CA TYR A 94 9.12 6.89 4.50
C TYR A 94 7.80 7.63 4.65
N SER A 95 7.82 8.94 4.45
CA SER A 95 6.66 9.80 4.69
C SER A 95 6.21 10.48 3.41
N ALA A 96 4.99 10.18 2.97
CA ALA A 96 4.40 10.77 1.77
C ALA A 96 3.56 12.00 2.08
N VAL A 97 3.68 13.02 1.25
CA VAL A 97 2.86 14.23 1.30
C VAL A 97 2.12 14.40 -0.01
N LEU A 98 0.80 14.37 0.03
CA LEU A 98 -0.05 14.65 -1.12
C LEU A 98 0.05 16.13 -1.49
N LYS A 99 0.42 16.43 -2.74
CA LYS A 99 0.51 17.81 -3.26
C LYS A 99 -0.77 18.23 -4.00
N SER A 100 -1.20 17.41 -4.95
CA SER A 100 -2.41 17.72 -5.74
C SER A 100 -3.07 16.46 -6.29
N VAL A 101 -4.38 16.53 -6.49
CA VAL A 101 -5.17 15.53 -7.22
C VAL A 101 -5.90 16.27 -8.32
N SER A 102 -5.87 15.74 -9.53
CA SER A 102 -6.53 16.30 -10.70
C SER A 102 -7.00 15.21 -11.66
N SER A 103 -7.71 15.59 -12.70
CA SER A 103 -8.10 14.65 -13.77
C SER A 103 -6.90 14.09 -14.57
N SER A 104 -5.70 14.61 -14.38
CA SER A 104 -4.46 14.06 -14.97
C SER A 104 -3.71 13.12 -14.05
N GLY A 105 -4.17 12.95 -12.80
CA GLY A 105 -3.56 12.08 -11.80
C GLY A 105 -3.24 12.79 -10.49
N THR A 106 -2.32 12.23 -9.74
CA THR A 106 -1.92 12.70 -8.41
C THR A 106 -0.44 13.06 -8.40
N GLN A 107 -0.11 14.18 -7.75
CA GLN A 107 1.26 14.59 -7.45
C GLN A 107 1.49 14.50 -5.95
N PHE A 108 2.61 13.95 -5.55
CA PHE A 108 3.00 13.78 -4.14
C PHE A 108 4.52 13.77 -4.01
N SER A 109 5.01 13.94 -2.80
CA SER A 109 6.43 13.74 -2.49
C SER A 109 6.58 12.68 -1.42
N VAL A 110 7.73 12.01 -1.40
CA VAL A 110 8.10 11.07 -0.35
C VAL A 110 9.42 11.52 0.26
N ARG A 111 9.45 11.67 1.57
CA ARG A 111 10.66 11.87 2.34
C ARG A 111 11.23 10.49 2.69
N TYR A 112 12.51 10.29 2.39
CA TYR A 112 13.27 9.08 2.68
C TYR A 112 13.92 9.14 4.08
N PRO A 113 14.44 8.03 4.61
CA PRO A 113 15.05 7.99 5.96
C PRO A 113 16.28 8.88 6.11
N ASP A 114 17.00 9.19 5.04
CA ASP A 114 18.14 10.12 5.02
C ASP A 114 17.74 11.60 5.02
N GLY A 115 16.44 11.87 4.97
CA GLY A 115 15.86 13.21 4.91
C GLY A 115 15.68 13.77 3.49
N SER A 116 16.14 13.09 2.46
CA SER A 116 15.90 13.50 1.08
C SER A 116 14.42 13.46 0.72
N ILE A 117 13.99 14.34 -0.18
CA ILE A 117 12.59 14.46 -0.63
C ILE A 117 12.54 14.26 -2.14
N HIS A 118 11.75 13.30 -2.57
CA HIS A 118 11.58 12.94 -3.97
C HIS A 118 10.14 13.20 -4.41
N ASP A 119 9.97 13.86 -5.54
CA ASP A 119 8.67 14.20 -6.12
C ASP A 119 8.22 13.13 -7.12
N PHE A 120 6.95 12.76 -7.04
CA PHE A 120 6.34 11.73 -7.88
C PHE A 120 5.05 12.23 -8.52
N THR A 121 4.77 11.68 -9.70
CA THR A 121 3.50 11.84 -10.41
C THR A 121 2.98 10.47 -10.81
N THR A 122 1.68 10.25 -10.61
CA THR A 122 1.02 8.98 -10.98
C THR A 122 -0.34 9.26 -11.62
N GLN A 123 -0.81 8.32 -12.45
CA GLN A 123 -2.15 8.35 -13.02
C GLN A 123 -3.23 7.91 -12.01
N LEU A 124 -2.82 7.27 -10.91
CA LEU A 124 -3.75 6.86 -9.87
C LEU A 124 -4.30 8.08 -9.12
N VAL A 125 -5.56 8.04 -8.76
CA VAL A 125 -6.23 9.09 -7.97
C VAL A 125 -6.62 8.59 -6.58
N GLY A 126 -6.68 9.51 -5.61
CA GLY A 126 -7.03 9.19 -4.23
C GLY A 126 -5.86 9.07 -3.28
N ALA A 127 -6.03 9.63 -2.07
CA ALA A 127 -4.98 9.69 -1.05
C ALA A 127 -4.46 8.31 -0.61
N HIS A 128 -5.34 7.29 -0.56
CA HIS A 128 -4.95 5.92 -0.20
C HIS A 128 -3.96 5.29 -1.21
N ASN A 129 -4.02 5.69 -2.50
CA ASN A 129 -3.04 5.25 -3.49
C ASN A 129 -1.66 5.86 -3.20
N VAL A 130 -1.60 7.08 -2.67
CA VAL A 130 -0.32 7.70 -2.24
C VAL A 130 0.32 6.88 -1.13
N THR A 131 -0.45 6.45 -0.12
CA THR A 131 0.05 5.57 0.94
C THR A 131 0.54 4.23 0.38
N ASN A 132 -0.21 3.60 -0.51
CA ASN A 132 0.21 2.33 -1.13
C ASN A 132 1.49 2.48 -1.97
N LEU A 133 1.57 3.57 -2.76
CA LEU A 133 2.77 3.89 -3.54
C LEU A 133 3.96 4.19 -2.64
N CYS A 134 3.76 4.89 -1.52
CA CYS A 134 4.81 5.12 -0.52
C CYS A 134 5.42 3.80 -0.04
N GLY A 135 4.59 2.78 0.26
CA GLY A 135 5.07 1.46 0.63
C GLY A 135 5.87 0.75 -0.47
N ALA A 136 5.41 0.85 -1.72
CA ALA A 136 6.12 0.28 -2.86
C ALA A 136 7.46 1.01 -3.13
N ILE A 137 7.47 2.34 -3.05
CA ILE A 137 8.68 3.17 -3.16
C ILE A 137 9.66 2.83 -2.04
N ALA A 138 9.17 2.73 -0.79
CA ALA A 138 9.99 2.38 0.37
C ALA A 138 10.70 1.04 0.17
N MET A 139 9.98 0.02 -0.30
CA MET A 139 10.59 -1.28 -0.57
C MET A 139 11.58 -1.22 -1.74
N ALA A 140 11.24 -0.54 -2.83
CA ALA A 140 12.13 -0.43 -3.99
C ALA A 140 13.44 0.29 -3.62
N HIS A 141 13.35 1.41 -2.89
CA HIS A 141 14.54 2.13 -2.40
C HIS A 141 15.37 1.28 -1.42
N TYR A 142 14.70 0.56 -0.51
CA TYR A 142 15.39 -0.35 0.44
C TYR A 142 16.14 -1.50 -0.28
N LEU A 143 15.69 -1.88 -1.46
CA LEU A 143 16.32 -2.89 -2.33
C LEU A 143 17.34 -2.28 -3.31
N ASP A 144 17.79 -1.06 -3.06
CA ASP A 144 18.77 -0.33 -3.88
C ASP A 144 18.36 -0.15 -5.35
N VAL A 145 17.05 -0.08 -5.63
CA VAL A 145 16.56 0.29 -6.96
C VAL A 145 16.86 1.78 -7.19
N ASP A 146 17.42 2.09 -8.35
CA ASP A 146 17.75 3.46 -8.75
C ASP A 146 16.53 4.38 -8.71
N ASP A 147 16.68 5.60 -8.16
CA ASP A 147 15.60 6.57 -7.97
C ASP A 147 14.87 6.92 -9.27
N LYS A 148 15.60 7.00 -10.38
CA LYS A 148 15.00 7.24 -11.69
C LYS A 148 14.11 6.06 -12.09
N ALA A 149 14.55 4.83 -11.85
CA ALA A 149 13.76 3.64 -12.13
C ALA A 149 12.50 3.56 -11.26
N ILE A 150 12.60 3.97 -9.98
CA ILE A 150 11.45 4.09 -9.07
C ILE A 150 10.46 5.13 -9.62
N TYR A 151 10.94 6.33 -9.97
CA TYR A 151 10.09 7.39 -10.54
C TYR A 151 9.39 6.93 -11.83
N ASP A 152 10.15 6.38 -12.78
CA ASP A 152 9.63 5.88 -14.05
C ASP A 152 8.60 4.75 -13.83
N GLY A 153 8.82 3.91 -12.82
CA GLY A 153 7.89 2.87 -12.39
C GLY A 153 6.55 3.46 -11.92
N VAL A 154 6.59 4.42 -11.01
CA VAL A 154 5.40 5.10 -10.46
C VAL A 154 4.60 5.81 -11.56
N CYS A 155 5.28 6.50 -12.48
CA CYS A 155 4.64 7.18 -13.61
C CYS A 155 3.91 6.23 -14.56
N ARG A 156 4.39 4.99 -14.71
CA ARG A 156 3.82 3.99 -15.63
C ARG A 156 2.67 3.18 -15.04
N ILE A 157 2.40 3.28 -13.74
CA ILE A 157 1.30 2.55 -13.12
C ILE A 157 -0.02 3.03 -13.70
N SER A 158 -0.77 2.11 -14.29
CA SER A 158 -2.09 2.36 -14.82
C SER A 158 -3.17 2.00 -13.80
N PRO A 159 -4.28 2.73 -13.75
CA PRO A 159 -5.42 2.37 -12.92
C PRO A 159 -5.94 0.97 -13.26
N VAL A 160 -6.24 0.18 -12.24
CA VAL A 160 -6.94 -1.10 -12.41
C VAL A 160 -8.40 -0.78 -12.78
N PRO A 161 -8.98 -1.44 -13.80
CA PRO A 161 -10.38 -1.25 -14.14
C PRO A 161 -11.31 -1.38 -12.93
N HIS A 162 -12.26 -0.47 -12.81
CA HIS A 162 -13.24 -0.41 -11.72
C HIS A 162 -12.67 -0.18 -10.31
N ARG A 163 -11.40 0.30 -10.19
CA ARG A 163 -10.79 0.70 -8.91
C ARG A 163 -10.35 2.15 -8.98
N LEU A 164 -11.23 3.08 -8.58
CA LEU A 164 -11.04 4.53 -8.68
C LEU A 164 -10.51 4.96 -10.06
N GLN A 165 -10.99 4.31 -11.10
CA GLN A 165 -10.61 4.59 -12.47
C GLN A 165 -11.28 5.86 -12.97
N LEU A 166 -10.48 6.84 -13.43
CA LEU A 166 -11.01 8.01 -14.11
C LEU A 166 -11.26 7.70 -15.59
N ILE A 167 -12.51 7.84 -16.00
CA ILE A 167 -12.94 7.69 -17.39
C ILE A 167 -13.36 9.07 -17.90
N LYS A 168 -12.60 9.62 -18.85
CA LYS A 168 -12.90 10.91 -19.47
C LYS A 168 -13.82 10.71 -20.66
N LYS A 169 -14.94 11.44 -20.68
CA LYS A 169 -15.87 11.52 -21.83
C LYS A 169 -16.13 12.99 -22.16
N PRO A 170 -16.61 13.31 -23.37
CA PRO A 170 -16.98 14.67 -23.71
C PRO A 170 -17.99 15.23 -22.70
N GLY A 171 -17.61 16.32 -22.02
CA GLY A 171 -18.46 17.01 -21.05
C GLY A 171 -18.63 16.34 -19.69
N MET A 172 -17.96 15.20 -19.41
CA MET A 172 -18.03 14.55 -18.10
C MET A 172 -16.79 13.77 -17.74
N ILE A 173 -16.56 13.62 -16.44
CA ILE A 173 -15.58 12.70 -15.85
C ILE A 173 -16.34 11.69 -15.00
N ILE A 174 -16.09 10.41 -15.23
CA ILE A 174 -16.65 9.31 -14.43
C ILE A 174 -15.54 8.77 -13.55
N LEU A 175 -15.80 8.68 -12.25
CA LEU A 175 -14.95 7.96 -11.30
C LEU A 175 -15.57 6.58 -11.08
N ASP A 176 -14.95 5.55 -11.65
CA ASP A 176 -15.44 4.17 -11.60
C ASP A 176 -14.73 3.41 -10.49
N ASP A 177 -15.48 3.03 -9.45
CA ASP A 177 -15.01 2.24 -8.28
C ASP A 177 -15.95 1.06 -8.00
N ALA A 178 -16.41 0.39 -9.07
CA ALA A 178 -17.44 -0.64 -9.00
C ALA A 178 -16.93 -2.06 -8.71
N TYR A 179 -15.61 -2.27 -8.57
CA TYR A 179 -15.03 -3.61 -8.38
C TYR A 179 -15.45 -4.26 -7.08
N ASN A 180 -15.34 -3.54 -5.97
CA ASN A 180 -15.74 -4.00 -4.64
C ASN A 180 -16.08 -2.80 -3.76
N SER A 181 -17.21 -2.85 -3.08
CA SER A 181 -17.70 -1.75 -2.26
C SER A 181 -17.68 -2.11 -0.79
N ASN A 182 -17.13 -1.21 0.02
CA ASN A 182 -17.20 -1.23 1.47
C ASN A 182 -17.25 0.21 2.00
N PRO A 183 -17.67 0.46 3.25
CA PRO A 183 -17.88 1.82 3.77
C PRO A 183 -16.63 2.72 3.67
N SER A 184 -15.44 2.19 3.94
CA SER A 184 -14.18 2.97 3.85
C SER A 184 -13.80 3.27 2.41
N GLY A 185 -13.97 2.31 1.48
CA GLY A 185 -13.73 2.52 0.05
C GLY A 185 -14.69 3.56 -0.52
N CYS A 186 -16.00 3.47 -0.23
CA CYS A 186 -16.98 4.46 -0.67
C CYS A 186 -16.64 5.87 -0.16
N ARG A 187 -16.22 6.01 1.10
CA ARG A 187 -15.77 7.29 1.64
C ARG A 187 -14.56 7.83 0.87
N ALA A 188 -13.55 7.01 0.64
CA ALA A 188 -12.35 7.39 -0.12
C ALA A 188 -12.68 7.80 -1.56
N ALA A 189 -13.65 7.13 -2.22
CA ALA A 189 -14.12 7.48 -3.55
C ALA A 189 -14.83 8.84 -3.56
N LEU A 190 -15.72 9.11 -2.58
CA LEU A 190 -16.41 10.40 -2.42
C LEU A 190 -15.43 11.53 -2.08
N ASP A 191 -14.47 11.30 -1.18
CA ASP A 191 -13.41 12.27 -0.86
C ASP A 191 -12.54 12.58 -2.09
N THR A 192 -12.30 11.59 -2.94
CA THR A 192 -11.58 11.78 -4.19
C THR A 192 -12.43 12.59 -5.18
N LEU A 193 -13.71 12.26 -5.32
CA LEU A 193 -14.63 12.95 -6.23
C LEU A 193 -14.79 14.44 -5.84
N SER A 194 -14.79 14.76 -4.54
CA SER A 194 -14.91 16.15 -4.07
C SER A 194 -13.74 17.06 -4.45
N ARG A 195 -12.68 16.50 -5.04
CA ARG A 195 -11.48 17.26 -5.50
C ARG A 195 -11.53 17.61 -6.99
N PHE A 196 -12.56 17.23 -7.70
CA PHE A 196 -12.83 17.54 -9.11
C PHE A 196 -13.99 18.53 -9.26
#